data_1a1e11cc31699b37afa41ac251e9333d
#
_entry.id   1a1e11cc31699b37afa41ac251e9333d
#
_cell.length_a   1.000
_cell.length_b   1.000
_cell.length_c   1.000
_cell.angle_alpha   90.00
_cell.angle_beta   90.00
_cell.angle_gamma   90.00
#
_symmetry.space_group_name_H-M   'P 1'
#
loop_
_entity.id
_entity.type
_entity.pdbx_description
1 polymer ?
#
loop_
_entity_poly.entity_id
_entity_poly.type
_entity_poly.pdbx_seq_one_letter_code
_entity_poly.pdbx_strand_id
1 'polypeptide(L)'
;MAEAPHICPTLTYHDAHTAIRQLTEAFGFTRTAVYEGEDGKVMHAELSFGNGMVMLGSKGTGTEFDKLVEGSGPTGVYVHVDDVDEHHARAVAHGVEIVMPPTDQEYGSRDYIARDGEGNVWSFGTYLPGATG
;
A
#
# COMPACT_ATOMS: atom_id res chain seq x y z
N MET A 1 -13.52 10.30 17.38
CA MET A 1 -12.18 10.24 16.80
C MET A 1 -11.72 8.83 16.65
N ALA A 2 -11.23 8.50 15.47
CA ALA A 2 -10.72 7.17 15.24
C ALA A 2 -9.42 6.98 16.00
N GLU A 3 -9.28 5.82 16.63
CA GLU A 3 -8.04 5.44 17.26
C GLU A 3 -6.97 5.17 16.19
N ALA A 4 -5.72 5.44 16.49
CA ALA A 4 -4.62 5.10 15.58
C ALA A 4 -4.56 3.59 15.38
N PRO A 5 -4.25 3.11 14.18
CA PRO A 5 -4.20 1.67 13.93
C PRO A 5 -3.07 1.01 14.72
N HIS A 6 -3.38 -0.12 15.34
CA HIS A 6 -2.39 -0.87 16.11
C HIS A 6 -1.63 -1.88 15.24
N ILE A 7 -2.21 -2.27 14.12
CA ILE A 7 -1.59 -3.23 13.20
C ILE A 7 -1.32 -2.52 11.89
N CYS A 8 -0.06 -2.48 11.48
CA CYS A 8 0.35 -1.78 10.27
C CYS A 8 1.26 -2.69 9.45
N PRO A 9 0.90 -2.98 8.20
CA PRO A 9 1.85 -3.65 7.31
C PRO A 9 3.11 -2.81 7.19
N THR A 10 4.25 -3.48 7.15
CA THR A 10 5.55 -2.81 7.00
C THR A 10 6.23 -3.38 5.77
N LEU A 11 6.51 -2.51 4.80
CA LEU A 11 7.08 -2.90 3.54
C LEU A 11 8.47 -2.30 3.38
N THR A 12 9.33 -2.98 2.63
CA THR A 12 10.64 -2.43 2.29
C THR A 12 10.78 -2.36 0.79
N TYR A 13 11.40 -1.29 0.31
CA TYR A 13 11.51 -1.01 -1.12
C TYR A 13 12.95 -0.68 -1.51
N HIS A 14 13.36 -1.10 -2.70
CA HIS A 14 14.64 -0.67 -3.27
C HIS A 14 14.63 0.83 -3.51
N ASP A 15 13.51 1.37 -3.99
CA ASP A 15 13.32 2.80 -4.21
C ASP A 15 12.09 3.27 -3.44
N ALA A 16 12.30 3.52 -2.15
CA ALA A 16 11.19 3.90 -1.26
C ALA A 16 10.57 5.25 -1.63
N HIS A 17 11.35 6.20 -2.12
CA HIS A 17 10.80 7.50 -2.53
C HIS A 17 9.83 7.35 -3.70
N THR A 18 10.17 6.53 -4.69
CA THR A 18 9.27 6.25 -5.81
C THR A 18 8.03 5.51 -5.34
N ALA A 19 8.19 4.55 -4.40
CA ALA A 19 7.06 3.83 -3.83
C ALA A 19 6.10 4.78 -3.12
N ILE A 20 6.62 5.70 -2.32
CA ILE A 20 5.79 6.70 -1.62
C ILE A 20 5.00 7.52 -2.64
N ARG A 21 5.65 7.96 -3.72
CA ARG A 21 4.98 8.73 -4.76
C ARG A 21 3.87 7.92 -5.42
N GLN A 22 4.12 6.68 -5.78
CA GLN A 22 3.11 5.83 -6.39
C GLN A 22 1.92 5.59 -5.46
N LEU A 23 2.19 5.27 -4.21
CA LEU A 23 1.11 5.00 -3.24
C LEU A 23 0.26 6.25 -3.00
N THR A 24 0.88 7.43 -2.95
CA THR A 24 0.12 8.66 -2.73
C THR A 24 -0.61 9.12 -3.99
N GLU A 25 0.05 9.14 -5.13
CA GLU A 25 -0.53 9.69 -6.36
C GLU A 25 -1.50 8.73 -7.04
N ALA A 26 -1.14 7.45 -7.12
CA ALA A 26 -1.95 6.46 -7.83
C ALA A 26 -3.00 5.80 -6.95
N PHE A 27 -2.66 5.47 -5.71
CA PHE A 27 -3.55 4.72 -4.82
C PHE A 27 -4.28 5.58 -3.79
N GLY A 28 -3.93 6.86 -3.68
CA GLY A 28 -4.67 7.79 -2.82
C GLY A 28 -4.28 7.77 -1.36
N PHE A 29 -3.14 7.19 -1.01
CA PHE A 29 -2.65 7.27 0.36
C PHE A 29 -2.23 8.71 0.70
N THR A 30 -2.24 9.02 1.98
CA THR A 30 -1.76 10.31 2.49
C THR A 30 -0.42 10.10 3.19
N ARG A 31 0.57 10.87 2.78
CA ARG A 31 1.88 10.86 3.42
C ARG A 31 1.78 11.58 4.76
N THR A 32 2.03 10.88 5.86
CA THR A 32 1.95 11.46 7.20
C THR A 32 3.31 11.67 7.84
N ALA A 33 4.31 10.86 7.51
CA ALA A 33 5.65 11.03 8.03
C ALA A 33 6.67 10.37 7.10
N VAL A 34 7.84 11.00 6.94
CA VAL A 34 8.97 10.40 6.22
C VAL A 34 10.25 10.86 6.92
N TYR A 35 11.04 9.90 7.37
CA TYR A 35 12.32 10.16 8.03
C TYR A 35 13.44 9.55 7.21
N GLU A 36 14.40 10.38 6.79
CA GLU A 36 15.53 9.95 5.97
C GLU A 36 16.80 9.81 6.82
N GLY A 37 17.67 8.89 6.41
CA GLY A 37 19.01 8.80 6.97
C GLY A 37 19.98 9.72 6.23
N GLU A 38 21.24 9.69 6.63
CA GLU A 38 22.28 10.56 6.07
C GLU A 38 22.49 10.35 4.58
N ASP A 39 22.25 9.14 4.09
CA ASP A 39 22.43 8.80 2.67
C ASP A 39 21.18 9.04 1.83
N GLY A 40 20.15 9.65 2.42
CA GLY A 40 18.88 9.91 1.73
C GLY A 40 17.94 8.72 1.67
N LYS A 41 18.33 7.57 2.22
CA LYS A 41 17.41 6.43 2.30
C LYS A 41 16.30 6.71 3.29
N VAL A 42 15.11 6.19 2.98
CA VAL A 42 13.98 6.30 3.90
C VAL A 42 14.19 5.30 5.03
N MET A 43 14.40 5.80 6.22
CA MET A 43 14.54 4.96 7.41
C MET A 43 13.16 4.52 7.92
N HIS A 44 12.16 5.40 7.79
CA HIS A 44 10.81 5.13 8.23
C HIS A 44 9.84 6.09 7.56
N ALA A 45 8.74 5.56 7.05
CA ALA A 45 7.66 6.37 6.49
C ALA A 45 6.32 5.81 6.93
N GLU A 46 5.34 6.70 7.03
CA GLU A 46 3.96 6.35 7.39
C GLU A 46 3.03 6.95 6.37
N LEU A 47 2.19 6.11 5.79
CA LEU A 47 1.18 6.52 4.80
C LEU A 47 -0.17 6.02 5.29
N SER A 48 -1.15 6.92 5.39
CA SER A 48 -2.47 6.58 5.90
C SER A 48 -3.50 6.47 4.78
N PHE A 49 -4.53 5.67 5.03
CA PHE A 49 -5.67 5.53 4.14
C PHE A 49 -6.87 5.19 5.03
N GLY A 50 -7.88 6.08 5.06
CA GLY A 50 -9.00 5.91 5.98
C GLY A 50 -8.50 5.83 7.42
N ASN A 51 -8.91 4.79 8.13
CA ASN A 51 -8.45 4.56 9.51
C ASN A 51 -7.21 3.65 9.59
N GLY A 52 -6.63 3.29 8.46
CA GLY A 52 -5.49 2.40 8.40
C GLY A 52 -4.19 3.09 8.02
N MET A 53 -3.12 2.35 8.10
CA MET A 53 -1.79 2.89 7.81
C MET A 53 -0.87 1.77 7.34
N VAL A 54 0.03 2.09 6.42
CA VAL A 54 1.17 1.25 6.13
C VAL A 54 2.43 1.99 6.51
N MET A 55 3.44 1.23 6.94
CA MET A 55 4.77 1.78 7.20
C MET A 55 5.70 1.24 6.13
N LEU A 56 6.72 2.01 5.77
CA LEU A 56 7.70 1.51 4.81
C LEU A 56 9.05 2.15 5.02
N GLY A 57 10.06 1.51 4.43
CA GLY A 57 11.41 2.02 4.46
C GLY A 57 12.22 1.48 3.29
N SER A 58 13.42 1.99 3.14
CA SER A 58 14.35 1.53 2.11
C SER A 58 14.98 0.20 2.49
N LYS A 59 15.21 -0.64 1.49
CA LYS A 59 16.06 -1.83 1.65
C LYS A 59 17.51 -1.39 1.80
N GLY A 60 18.29 -2.19 2.51
CA GLY A 60 19.73 -1.93 2.63
C GLY A 60 20.09 -0.91 3.71
N THR A 61 19.18 -0.61 4.64
CA THR A 61 19.47 0.28 5.74
C THR A 61 20.32 -0.39 6.83
N GLY A 62 20.37 -1.72 6.84
CA GLY A 62 21.17 -2.46 7.81
C GLY A 62 20.55 -2.64 9.18
N THR A 63 19.29 -2.24 9.34
CA THR A 63 18.57 -2.47 10.60
C THR A 63 18.28 -3.96 10.77
N GLU A 64 17.97 -4.38 12.00
CA GLU A 64 17.60 -5.78 12.26
C GLU A 64 16.42 -6.21 11.41
N PHE A 65 15.40 -5.34 11.31
CA PHE A 65 14.22 -5.64 10.49
C PHE A 65 14.59 -5.82 9.01
N ASP A 66 15.40 -4.92 8.48
CA ASP A 66 15.86 -4.98 7.10
C ASP A 66 16.54 -6.32 6.79
N LYS A 67 17.41 -6.77 7.71
CA LYS A 67 18.12 -8.04 7.55
C LYS A 67 17.17 -9.23 7.59
N LEU A 68 16.18 -9.20 8.48
CA LEU A 68 15.24 -10.30 8.67
C LEU A 68 14.32 -10.49 7.47
N VAL A 69 13.94 -9.41 6.79
CA VAL A 69 13.06 -9.49 5.62
C VAL A 69 13.81 -9.53 4.29
N GLU A 70 15.14 -9.47 4.34
CA GLU A 70 15.96 -9.55 3.13
C GLU A 70 15.66 -10.83 2.38
N GLY A 71 15.41 -10.70 1.08
CA GLY A 71 15.08 -11.84 0.24
C GLY A 71 13.65 -12.33 0.33
N SER A 72 12.82 -11.71 1.17
CA SER A 72 11.40 -12.02 1.21
C SER A 72 10.73 -11.61 -0.09
N GLY A 73 9.73 -12.38 -0.48
CA GLY A 73 8.95 -12.08 -1.68
C GLY A 73 7.98 -10.93 -1.49
N PRO A 74 7.18 -10.64 -2.53
CA PRO A 74 6.19 -9.58 -2.48
C PRO A 74 5.16 -9.79 -1.37
N THR A 75 4.66 -8.68 -0.85
CA THR A 75 3.63 -8.66 0.18
C THR A 75 2.28 -8.34 -0.44
N GLY A 76 1.20 -8.87 0.14
CA GLY A 76 -0.15 -8.54 -0.27
C GLY A 76 -0.82 -7.66 0.77
N VAL A 77 -1.55 -6.64 0.31
CA VAL A 77 -2.32 -5.75 1.18
C VAL A 77 -3.70 -5.54 0.57
N TYR A 78 -4.74 -5.68 1.39
CA TYR A 78 -6.10 -5.35 0.99
C TYR A 78 -6.50 -3.99 1.55
N VAL A 79 -7.13 -3.16 0.72
CA VAL A 79 -7.60 -1.83 1.11
C VAL A 79 -9.07 -1.70 0.75
N HIS A 80 -9.90 -1.30 1.70
CA HIS A 80 -11.31 -1.01 1.43
C HIS A 80 -11.42 0.34 0.72
N VAL A 81 -12.17 0.38 -0.37
CA VAL A 81 -12.50 1.62 -1.08
C VAL A 81 -13.99 1.62 -1.38
N ASP A 82 -14.62 2.79 -1.33
CA ASP A 82 -16.06 2.90 -1.59
C ASP A 82 -16.36 2.85 -3.08
N ASP A 83 -15.55 3.53 -3.89
CA ASP A 83 -15.74 3.59 -5.34
C ASP A 83 -14.56 2.93 -6.05
N VAL A 84 -14.71 1.64 -6.31
CA VAL A 84 -13.66 0.81 -6.92
C VAL A 84 -13.33 1.29 -8.33
N ASP A 85 -14.34 1.67 -9.11
CA ASP A 85 -14.12 2.08 -10.50
C ASP A 85 -13.33 3.38 -10.58
N GLU A 86 -13.65 4.35 -9.72
CA GLU A 86 -12.91 5.60 -9.67
C GLU A 86 -11.46 5.37 -9.22
N HIS A 87 -11.27 4.54 -8.20
CA HIS A 87 -9.94 4.22 -7.69
C HIS A 87 -9.10 3.53 -8.77
N HIS A 88 -9.70 2.59 -9.49
CA HIS A 88 -9.05 1.90 -10.60
C HIS A 88 -8.67 2.89 -11.71
N ALA A 89 -9.59 3.79 -12.09
CA ALA A 89 -9.31 4.77 -13.13
C ALA A 89 -8.11 5.66 -12.78
N ARG A 90 -8.01 6.03 -11.52
CA ARG A 90 -6.87 6.83 -11.03
C ARG A 90 -5.56 6.03 -11.12
N ALA A 91 -5.59 4.76 -10.73
CA ALA A 91 -4.42 3.89 -10.82
C ALA A 91 -3.96 3.73 -12.27
N VAL A 92 -4.90 3.51 -13.19
CA VAL A 92 -4.59 3.40 -14.62
C VAL A 92 -3.98 4.70 -15.15
N ALA A 93 -4.54 5.84 -14.76
CA ALA A 93 -4.04 7.15 -15.20
C ALA A 93 -2.60 7.39 -14.75
N HIS A 94 -2.17 6.77 -13.67
CA HIS A 94 -0.80 6.89 -13.16
C HIS A 94 0.10 5.73 -13.56
N GLY A 95 -0.35 4.90 -14.52
CA GLY A 95 0.49 3.87 -15.11
C GLY A 95 0.73 2.63 -14.25
N VAL A 96 -0.13 2.36 -13.29
CA VAL A 96 0.02 1.19 -12.42
C VAL A 96 -0.31 -0.09 -13.19
N GLU A 97 0.42 -1.15 -12.93
CA GLU A 97 0.14 -2.47 -13.49
C GLU A 97 -1.15 -3.03 -12.88
N ILE A 98 -2.17 -3.27 -13.71
CA ILE A 98 -3.43 -3.85 -13.25
C ILE A 98 -3.38 -5.35 -13.51
N VAL A 99 -3.51 -6.14 -12.45
CA VAL A 99 -3.49 -7.60 -12.53
C VAL A 99 -4.88 -8.13 -12.84
N MET A 100 -5.90 -7.56 -12.17
CA MET A 100 -7.29 -7.93 -12.38
C MET A 100 -8.11 -6.63 -12.41
N PRO A 101 -8.86 -6.37 -13.50
CA PRO A 101 -9.70 -5.17 -13.55
C PRO A 101 -10.87 -5.28 -12.57
N PRO A 102 -11.62 -4.18 -12.33
CA PRO A 102 -12.77 -4.24 -11.43
C PRO A 102 -13.71 -5.38 -11.80
N THR A 103 -13.99 -6.22 -10.82
CA THR A 103 -14.74 -7.47 -11.01
C THR A 103 -15.71 -7.64 -9.85
N ASP A 104 -16.96 -7.98 -10.18
CA ASP A 104 -17.96 -8.31 -9.17
C ASP A 104 -17.72 -9.73 -8.69
N GLN A 105 -17.63 -9.91 -7.38
CA GLN A 105 -17.43 -11.22 -6.77
C GLN A 105 -18.77 -11.83 -6.37
N GLU A 106 -18.81 -13.15 -6.28
CA GLU A 106 -20.03 -13.88 -5.93
C GLU A 106 -20.61 -13.50 -4.58
N TYR A 107 -19.74 -13.07 -3.65
CA TYR A 107 -20.15 -12.69 -2.31
C TYR A 107 -20.59 -11.22 -2.19
N GLY A 108 -20.78 -10.54 -3.31
CA GLY A 108 -21.36 -9.19 -3.33
C GLY A 108 -20.37 -8.04 -3.29
N SER A 109 -19.09 -8.33 -3.26
CA SER A 109 -18.04 -7.31 -3.30
C SER A 109 -17.65 -7.03 -4.75
N ARG A 110 -17.10 -5.84 -4.99
CA ARG A 110 -16.45 -5.52 -6.26
C ARG A 110 -15.02 -5.09 -5.94
N ASP A 111 -14.06 -5.69 -6.63
CA ASP A 111 -12.67 -5.37 -6.35
C ASP A 111 -11.80 -5.42 -7.60
N TYR A 112 -10.59 -4.85 -7.51
CA TYR A 112 -9.55 -5.00 -8.51
C TYR A 112 -8.22 -5.22 -7.82
N ILE A 113 -7.25 -5.74 -8.58
CA ILE A 113 -5.92 -6.05 -8.06
C ILE A 113 -4.88 -5.36 -8.92
N ALA A 114 -3.91 -4.73 -8.25
CA ALA A 114 -2.80 -4.03 -8.89
C ALA A 114 -1.48 -4.50 -8.29
N ARG A 115 -0.42 -4.24 -9.02
CA ARG A 115 0.94 -4.52 -8.53
C ARG A 115 1.71 -3.21 -8.52
N ASP A 116 2.39 -2.90 -7.41
CA ASP A 116 3.18 -1.69 -7.35
C ASP A 116 4.51 -1.86 -8.12
N GLY A 117 5.31 -0.81 -8.19
CA GLY A 117 6.54 -0.80 -8.98
C GLY A 117 7.58 -1.83 -8.55
N GLU A 118 7.43 -2.44 -7.39
CA GLU A 118 8.37 -3.46 -6.89
C GLU A 118 7.70 -4.81 -6.64
N GLY A 119 6.50 -4.99 -7.19
CA GLY A 119 5.85 -6.29 -7.22
C GLY A 119 4.93 -6.61 -6.07
N ASN A 120 4.75 -5.72 -5.11
CA ASN A 120 3.78 -5.96 -4.04
C ASN A 120 2.37 -5.90 -4.61
N VAL A 121 1.50 -6.75 -4.09
CA VAL A 121 0.14 -6.91 -4.60
C VAL A 121 -0.83 -6.12 -3.73
N TRP A 122 -1.61 -5.24 -4.38
CA TRP A 122 -2.58 -4.38 -3.72
C TRP A 122 -3.96 -4.72 -4.25
N SER A 123 -4.85 -5.13 -3.33
CA SER A 123 -6.24 -5.46 -3.66
C SER A 123 -7.12 -4.35 -3.09
N PHE A 124 -7.96 -3.78 -3.91
CA PHE A 124 -8.85 -2.68 -3.53
C PHE A 124 -10.29 -3.11 -3.78
N GLY A 125 -11.13 -3.02 -2.77
CA GLY A 125 -12.49 -3.52 -2.91
C GLY A 125 -13.49 -2.90 -1.98
N THR A 126 -14.75 -3.21 -2.23
CA THR A 126 -15.87 -2.70 -1.42
C THR A 126 -16.10 -3.54 -0.16
N TYR A 127 -15.51 -4.74 -0.09
CA TYR A 127 -15.64 -5.55 1.12
C TYR A 127 -14.95 -4.86 2.27
N LEU A 128 -15.67 -4.70 3.39
CA LEU A 128 -15.10 -4.10 4.60
C LEU A 128 -14.97 -5.18 5.66
N PRO A 129 -13.75 -5.69 5.87
CA PRO A 129 -13.53 -6.73 6.87
C PRO A 129 -13.95 -6.28 8.26
N GLY A 130 -14.60 -7.14 9.00
CA GLY A 130 -15.04 -6.84 10.36
C GLY A 130 -16.36 -6.09 10.45
N ALA A 131 -16.90 -5.61 9.34
CA ALA A 131 -18.23 -5.01 9.33
C ALA A 131 -19.25 -6.12 9.28
N THR A 132 -20.07 -6.24 10.30
CA THR A 132 -21.15 -7.21 10.32
C THR A 132 -22.42 -6.51 9.94
N GLY A 133 -22.99 -6.95 8.85
CA GLY A 133 -24.25 -6.39 8.37
C GLY A 133 -25.39 -6.76 9.27
#